data_7cbc33404e6fd85dbca6c133a0c06a17
#
_entry.id   7cbc33404e6fd85dbca6c133a0c06a17
#
_cell.length_a   1.000
_cell.length_b   1.000
_cell.length_c   1.000
_cell.angle_alpha   90.00
_cell.angle_beta   90.00
_cell.angle_gamma   90.00
#
_symmetry.space_group_name_H-M   'P 1'
#
loop_
_entity.id
_entity.type
_entity.pdbx_description
1 polymer ?
#
loop_
_entity_poly.entity_id
_entity_poly.type
_entity_poly.pdbx_seq_one_letter_code
_entity_poly.pdbx_strand_id
1 'polypeptide(L)'
;VQLHRQEAQCNCINSIMVDYVKSDGKNVAIKSTYKDLDLLFTRHPITGDIATKSDSDAVRRSVRNIVMTNYYERPFKPSLGGNVRGLLFELDTDRKLNRARKRLAEAIEDFEPRVNNVRCLFNTEGNSLDVTIFYNIKNGLSNQELQFTVDRVR
;
A
#
# COMPACT_ATOMS: atom_id res chain seq x y z
N VAL A 1 42.39 -36.82 11.25
CA VAL A 1 40.97 -36.72 11.61
C VAL A 1 40.49 -35.33 11.24
N GLN A 2 39.91 -35.18 10.05
CA GLN A 2 39.34 -33.91 9.57
C GLN A 2 37.82 -33.97 9.75
N LEU A 3 37.32 -33.05 10.55
CA LEU A 3 35.88 -32.81 10.74
C LEU A 3 35.38 -31.90 9.63
N HIS A 4 34.55 -32.44 8.73
CA HIS A 4 33.75 -31.69 7.79
C HIS A 4 32.64 -30.91 8.55
N ARG A 5 32.73 -29.59 8.53
CA ARG A 5 31.67 -28.71 8.98
C ARG A 5 30.75 -28.44 7.79
N GLN A 6 29.60 -29.07 7.75
CA GLN A 6 28.52 -28.73 6.84
C GLN A 6 27.85 -27.44 7.34
N GLU A 7 27.98 -26.40 6.53
CA GLU A 7 27.21 -25.15 6.71
C GLU A 7 25.77 -25.39 6.23
N ALA A 8 24.87 -25.47 7.17
CA ALA A 8 23.45 -25.44 6.90
C ALA A 8 23.06 -23.99 6.53
N GLN A 9 22.74 -23.75 5.26
CA GLN A 9 22.10 -22.53 4.81
C GLN A 9 20.69 -22.42 5.42
N CYS A 10 20.55 -21.62 6.46
CA CYS A 10 19.26 -21.17 6.95
C CYS A 10 18.65 -20.18 5.96
N ASN A 11 17.66 -20.65 5.22
CA ASN A 11 16.73 -19.81 4.46
C ASN A 11 15.87 -19.01 5.46
N CYS A 12 16.31 -17.80 5.81
CA CYS A 12 15.51 -16.89 6.63
C CYS A 12 14.38 -16.32 5.78
N ILE A 13 13.22 -16.95 5.91
CA ILE A 13 11.93 -16.36 5.56
C ILE A 13 11.82 -15.04 6.32
N ASN A 14 11.59 -13.93 5.60
CA ASN A 14 11.36 -12.60 6.12
C ASN A 14 10.20 -12.62 7.14
N SER A 15 10.53 -12.92 8.38
CA SER A 15 9.67 -12.66 9.52
C SER A 15 9.78 -11.16 9.82
N ILE A 16 8.66 -10.47 9.78
CA ILE A 16 8.51 -9.08 10.18
C ILE A 16 9.10 -8.94 11.57
N MET A 17 10.30 -8.37 11.68
CA MET A 17 10.88 -8.02 12.98
C MET A 17 10.01 -6.91 13.57
N VAL A 18 9.26 -7.27 14.58
CA VAL A 18 8.70 -6.30 15.52
C VAL A 18 9.87 -5.87 16.39
N ASP A 19 10.36 -4.65 16.18
CA ASP A 19 11.42 -4.08 17.00
C ASP A 19 10.92 -3.90 18.44
N TYR A 20 11.28 -4.86 19.29
CA TYR A 20 11.11 -4.73 20.75
C TYR A 20 12.21 -3.82 21.29
N VAL A 21 11.88 -2.58 21.55
CA VAL A 21 12.74 -1.72 22.36
C VAL A 21 12.64 -2.20 23.80
N LYS A 22 13.64 -2.94 24.26
CA LYS A 22 13.79 -3.29 25.68
C LYS A 22 14.22 -2.04 26.44
N SER A 23 13.27 -1.37 27.08
CA SER A 23 13.54 -0.46 28.19
C SER A 23 12.98 -1.09 29.49
N ASP A 24 13.87 -1.43 30.39
CA ASP A 24 13.61 -1.79 31.81
C ASP A 24 12.57 -2.89 32.07
N GLY A 25 12.61 -3.97 31.32
CA GLY A 25 11.83 -5.19 31.62
C GLY A 25 10.30 -5.05 31.51
N LYS A 26 9.79 -3.91 31.07
CA LYS A 26 8.38 -3.72 30.76
C LYS A 26 8.18 -3.81 29.25
N ASN A 27 7.41 -4.79 28.80
CA ASN A 27 6.93 -4.85 27.43
C ASN A 27 5.98 -3.67 27.21
N VAL A 28 6.50 -2.59 26.64
CA VAL A 28 5.66 -1.45 26.22
C VAL A 28 4.94 -1.90 24.96
N ALA A 29 3.66 -2.19 25.06
CA ALA A 29 2.83 -2.44 23.88
C ALA A 29 2.84 -1.17 23.03
N ILE A 30 3.41 -1.26 21.81
CA ILE A 30 3.38 -0.16 20.85
C ILE A 30 1.92 0.10 20.52
N LYS A 31 1.41 1.25 20.97
CA LYS A 31 0.02 1.66 20.71
C LYS A 31 -0.11 1.98 19.24
N SER A 32 -0.92 1.22 18.51
CA SER A 32 -1.22 1.52 17.10
C SER A 32 -1.83 2.93 16.99
N THR A 33 -1.28 3.73 16.09
CA THR A 33 -1.69 5.13 15.89
C THR A 33 -2.92 5.21 14.98
N TYR A 34 -2.96 4.37 13.96
CA TYR A 34 -4.03 4.35 12.97
C TYR A 34 -4.77 3.01 13.03
N LYS A 35 -6.10 3.06 13.05
CA LYS A 35 -6.96 1.88 13.00
C LYS A 35 -8.09 2.11 12.01
N ASP A 36 -8.25 1.21 11.07
CA ASP A 36 -9.32 1.19 10.08
C ASP A 36 -10.05 -0.15 10.11
N LEU A 37 -11.30 -0.19 9.67
CA LEU A 37 -12.06 -1.44 9.56
C LEU A 37 -11.53 -2.31 8.43
N ASP A 38 -11.54 -3.62 8.63
CA ASP A 38 -11.26 -4.54 7.54
C ASP A 38 -12.45 -4.61 6.58
N LEU A 39 -12.26 -4.11 5.36
CA LEU A 39 -13.30 -4.07 4.32
C LEU A 39 -13.72 -5.47 3.81
N LEU A 40 -13.01 -6.51 4.17
CA LEU A 40 -13.44 -7.90 3.92
C LEU A 40 -14.42 -8.40 4.96
N PHE A 41 -14.70 -7.59 6.01
CA PHE A 41 -15.58 -7.91 7.12
C PHE A 41 -15.25 -9.25 7.79
N THR A 42 -13.96 -9.60 7.83
CA THR A 42 -13.51 -10.81 8.51
C THR A 42 -13.80 -10.72 10.00
N ARG A 43 -14.34 -11.81 10.56
CA ARG A 43 -14.67 -11.89 11.98
C ARG A 43 -13.39 -12.02 12.80
N HIS A 44 -13.24 -11.18 13.82
CA HIS A 44 -12.15 -11.30 14.79
C HIS A 44 -12.36 -12.54 15.67
N PRO A 45 -11.37 -13.46 15.78
CA PRO A 45 -11.55 -14.76 16.42
C PRO A 45 -11.88 -14.69 17.92
N ILE A 46 -11.41 -13.64 18.62
CA ILE A 46 -11.60 -13.51 20.08
C ILE A 46 -12.84 -12.68 20.42
N THR A 47 -12.99 -11.51 19.80
CA THR A 47 -14.09 -10.59 20.13
C THR A 47 -15.39 -10.91 19.40
N GLY A 48 -15.30 -11.65 18.30
CA GLY A 48 -16.45 -11.96 17.45
C GLY A 48 -16.96 -10.79 16.60
N ASP A 49 -16.36 -9.62 16.73
CA ASP A 49 -16.63 -8.39 15.98
C ASP A 49 -15.80 -8.32 14.68
N ILE A 50 -15.98 -7.25 13.90
CA ILE A 50 -15.23 -7.02 12.67
C ILE A 50 -13.75 -6.81 13.00
N ALA A 51 -12.87 -7.50 12.27
CA ALA A 51 -11.43 -7.32 12.40
C ALA A 51 -11.01 -5.89 12.00
N THR A 52 -10.04 -5.34 12.70
CA THR A 52 -9.45 -4.04 12.39
C THR A 52 -8.06 -4.21 11.80
N LYS A 53 -7.69 -3.35 10.86
CA LYS A 53 -6.33 -3.19 10.36
C LYS A 53 -5.67 -2.00 11.05
N SER A 54 -4.41 -2.14 11.38
CA SER A 54 -3.67 -1.10 12.09
C SER A 54 -2.47 -0.58 11.29
N ASP A 55 -2.12 0.67 11.59
CA ASP A 55 -0.90 1.34 11.12
C ASP A 55 -0.66 1.23 9.60
N SER A 56 0.42 0.57 9.18
CA SER A 56 0.82 0.47 7.77
C SER A 56 -0.23 -0.22 6.90
N ASP A 57 -0.89 -1.25 7.41
CA ASP A 57 -1.91 -1.99 6.66
C ASP A 57 -3.18 -1.16 6.43
N ALA A 58 -3.54 -0.34 7.42
CA ALA A 58 -4.65 0.59 7.32
C ALA A 58 -4.39 1.63 6.22
N VAL A 59 -3.23 2.29 6.27
CA VAL A 59 -2.84 3.29 5.27
C VAL A 59 -2.69 2.67 3.89
N ARG A 60 -2.04 1.51 3.78
CA ARG A 60 -1.87 0.79 2.51
C ARG A 60 -3.21 0.50 1.83
N ARG A 61 -4.21 0.09 2.61
CA ARG A 61 -5.55 -0.19 2.09
C ARG A 61 -6.26 1.08 1.66
N SER A 62 -6.13 2.18 2.42
CA SER A 62 -6.68 3.48 2.06
C SER A 62 -6.10 4.00 0.73
N VAL A 63 -4.78 3.99 0.59
CA VAL A 63 -4.10 4.38 -0.66
C VAL A 63 -4.60 3.52 -1.83
N ARG A 64 -4.66 2.19 -1.67
CA ARG A 64 -5.18 1.31 -2.72
C ARG A 64 -6.61 1.66 -3.12
N ASN A 65 -7.48 1.95 -2.17
CA ASN A 65 -8.86 2.32 -2.46
C ASN A 65 -8.96 3.62 -3.25
N ILE A 66 -8.15 4.65 -2.91
CA ILE A 66 -8.10 5.91 -3.65
C ILE A 66 -7.67 5.65 -5.09
N VAL A 67 -6.62 4.87 -5.29
CA VAL A 67 -6.07 4.58 -6.62
C VAL A 67 -7.04 3.82 -7.50
N MET A 68 -7.75 2.83 -6.93
CA MET A 68 -8.71 1.99 -7.65
C MET A 68 -10.06 2.67 -7.90
N THR A 69 -10.34 3.79 -7.23
CA THR A 69 -11.57 4.56 -7.44
C THR A 69 -11.42 5.44 -8.70
N ASN A 70 -12.43 5.40 -9.58
CA ASN A 70 -12.47 6.26 -10.77
C ASN A 70 -13.09 7.62 -10.44
N TYR A 71 -12.81 8.62 -11.26
CA TYR A 71 -13.49 9.92 -11.17
C TYR A 71 -15.00 9.74 -11.35
N TYR A 72 -15.77 10.54 -10.62
CA TYR A 72 -17.25 10.52 -10.62
C TYR A 72 -17.90 9.23 -10.09
N GLU A 73 -17.12 8.27 -9.57
CA GLU A 73 -17.65 7.06 -8.95
C GLU A 73 -18.33 7.36 -7.59
N ARG A 74 -17.88 8.41 -6.90
CA ARG A 74 -18.46 8.84 -5.62
C ARG A 74 -19.33 10.09 -5.79
N PRO A 75 -20.66 10.01 -5.52
CA PRO A 75 -21.60 11.10 -5.81
C PRO A 75 -21.31 12.41 -5.08
N PHE A 76 -20.77 12.37 -3.85
CA PHE A 76 -20.49 13.60 -3.07
C PHE A 76 -19.06 14.11 -3.20
N LYS A 77 -18.15 13.34 -3.81
CA LYS A 77 -16.76 13.72 -4.04
C LYS A 77 -16.29 13.23 -5.42
N PRO A 78 -16.73 13.89 -6.49
CA PRO A 78 -16.47 13.44 -7.87
C PRO A 78 -14.98 13.52 -8.26
N SER A 79 -14.20 14.36 -7.59
CA SER A 79 -12.77 14.50 -7.82
C SER A 79 -11.91 13.43 -7.10
N LEU A 80 -12.52 12.64 -6.19
CA LEU A 80 -11.80 11.59 -5.48
C LEU A 80 -11.51 10.42 -6.40
N GLY A 81 -10.23 10.05 -6.52
CA GLY A 81 -9.80 8.86 -7.24
C GLY A 81 -8.57 9.07 -8.09
N GLY A 82 -7.94 7.95 -8.44
CA GLY A 82 -6.75 7.93 -9.30
C GLY A 82 -7.05 7.76 -10.78
N ASN A 83 -8.26 7.29 -11.12
CA ASN A 83 -8.70 6.98 -12.49
C ASN A 83 -7.70 6.10 -13.27
N VAL A 84 -7.03 5.18 -12.60
CA VAL A 84 -6.00 4.32 -13.21
C VAL A 84 -6.60 3.42 -14.29
N ARG A 85 -7.84 2.96 -14.10
CA ARG A 85 -8.53 2.15 -15.11
C ARG A 85 -8.78 2.91 -16.41
N GLY A 86 -8.99 4.23 -16.33
CA GLY A 86 -9.15 5.08 -17.51
C GLY A 86 -7.89 5.12 -18.37
N LEU A 87 -6.71 5.00 -17.78
CA LEU A 87 -5.43 5.02 -18.51
C LEU A 87 -5.25 3.81 -19.44
N LEU A 88 -5.85 2.67 -19.11
CA LEU A 88 -5.81 1.47 -19.97
C LEU A 88 -6.46 1.65 -21.34
N PHE A 89 -7.36 2.63 -21.47
CA PHE A 89 -8.09 2.93 -22.68
C PHE A 89 -7.57 4.17 -23.40
N GLU A 90 -6.60 4.86 -22.79
CA GLU A 90 -5.95 6.01 -23.41
C GLU A 90 -4.74 5.56 -24.25
N LEU A 91 -4.35 6.43 -25.20
CA LEU A 91 -3.15 6.22 -26.00
C LEU A 91 -1.90 6.28 -25.10
N ASP A 92 -1.08 5.25 -25.16
CA ASP A 92 0.17 5.17 -24.42
C ASP A 92 1.20 6.16 -24.96
N THR A 93 1.29 7.31 -24.33
CA THR A 93 2.24 8.37 -24.67
C THR A 93 2.92 8.83 -23.38
N ASP A 94 4.24 8.96 -23.40
CA ASP A 94 5.03 9.39 -22.24
C ASP A 94 4.50 10.65 -21.54
N ARG A 95 4.00 11.61 -22.32
CA ARG A 95 3.42 12.85 -21.78
C ARG A 95 2.15 12.57 -20.97
N LYS A 96 1.30 11.64 -21.44
CA LYS A 96 0.07 11.26 -20.72
C LYS A 96 0.38 10.50 -19.46
N LEU A 97 1.28 9.52 -19.53
CA LEU A 97 1.74 8.76 -18.37
C LEU A 97 2.37 9.68 -17.30
N ASN A 98 3.21 10.61 -17.70
CA ASN A 98 3.81 11.57 -16.75
C ASN A 98 2.77 12.48 -16.09
N ARG A 99 1.76 12.93 -16.85
CA ARG A 99 0.65 13.71 -16.30
C ARG A 99 -0.21 12.88 -15.34
N ALA A 100 -0.46 11.61 -15.69
CA ALA A 100 -1.21 10.69 -14.85
C ALA A 100 -0.47 10.38 -13.53
N ARG A 101 0.85 10.14 -13.59
CA ARG A 101 1.71 9.95 -12.39
C ARG A 101 1.59 11.13 -11.44
N LYS A 102 1.70 12.36 -11.98
CA LYS A 102 1.61 13.58 -11.17
C LYS A 102 0.23 13.73 -10.54
N ARG A 103 -0.84 13.59 -11.32
CA ARG A 103 -2.23 13.70 -10.82
C ARG A 103 -2.55 12.64 -9.77
N LEU A 104 -2.05 11.41 -9.95
CA LEU A 104 -2.25 10.35 -8.99
C LEU A 104 -1.53 10.64 -7.67
N ALA A 105 -0.28 11.13 -7.73
CA ALA A 105 0.47 11.50 -6.54
C ALA A 105 -0.24 12.64 -5.76
N GLU A 106 -0.65 13.69 -6.46
CA GLU A 106 -1.42 14.81 -5.89
C GLU A 106 -2.74 14.32 -5.25
N ALA A 107 -3.49 13.45 -5.95
CA ALA A 107 -4.72 12.89 -5.41
C ALA A 107 -4.51 12.07 -4.15
N ILE A 108 -3.44 11.26 -4.08
CA ILE A 108 -3.15 10.49 -2.87
C ILE A 108 -2.79 11.42 -1.70
N GLU A 109 -1.96 12.44 -1.91
CA GLU A 109 -1.57 13.38 -0.87
C GLU A 109 -2.75 14.23 -0.37
N ASP A 110 -3.68 14.60 -1.24
CA ASP A 110 -4.87 15.38 -0.91
C ASP A 110 -5.92 14.59 -0.11
N PHE A 111 -6.11 13.32 -0.49
CA PHE A 111 -7.16 12.48 0.12
C PHE A 111 -6.68 11.59 1.26
N GLU A 112 -5.37 11.35 1.38
CA GLU A 112 -4.77 10.58 2.46
C GLU A 112 -3.73 11.41 3.23
N PRO A 113 -4.18 12.20 4.22
CA PRO A 113 -3.30 13.12 4.96
C PRO A 113 -2.25 12.42 5.82
N ARG A 114 -2.37 11.09 6.05
CA ARG A 114 -1.41 10.27 6.78
C ARG A 114 -0.15 9.95 5.96
N VAL A 115 -0.20 10.20 4.65
CA VAL A 115 0.87 9.91 3.70
C VAL A 115 1.58 11.18 3.27
N ASN A 116 2.84 11.08 2.91
CA ASN A 116 3.62 12.12 2.27
C ASN A 116 4.65 11.52 1.30
N ASN A 117 5.24 12.40 0.48
CA ASN A 117 6.30 12.06 -0.46
C ASN A 117 5.92 10.90 -1.42
N VAL A 118 4.76 11.03 -2.05
CA VAL A 118 4.23 10.02 -2.96
C VAL A 118 4.94 10.07 -4.31
N ARG A 119 5.36 8.90 -4.80
CA ARG A 119 5.93 8.71 -6.14
C ARG A 119 5.24 7.56 -6.82
N CYS A 120 4.78 7.76 -8.05
CA CYS A 120 4.10 6.75 -8.84
C CYS A 120 4.95 6.36 -10.05
N LEU A 121 5.09 5.06 -10.28
CA LEU A 121 5.68 4.49 -11.49
C LEU A 121 4.60 3.69 -12.21
N PHE A 122 4.53 3.85 -13.53
CA PHE A 122 3.67 3.08 -14.42
C PHE A 122 4.54 2.34 -15.42
N ASN A 123 4.28 1.05 -15.58
CA ASN A 123 4.85 0.22 -16.62
C ASN A 123 3.71 -0.42 -17.39
N THR A 124 3.72 -0.28 -18.70
CA THR A 124 2.69 -0.83 -19.59
C THR A 124 3.25 -2.07 -20.30
N GLU A 125 2.59 -3.20 -20.11
CA GLU A 125 2.92 -4.45 -20.79
C GLU A 125 1.71 -4.98 -21.56
N GLY A 126 1.67 -4.68 -22.85
CA GLY A 126 0.57 -5.13 -23.71
C GLY A 126 -0.79 -4.58 -23.28
N ASN A 127 -1.62 -5.42 -22.64
CA ASN A 127 -2.97 -5.07 -22.17
C ASN A 127 -3.05 -4.80 -20.66
N SER A 128 -1.94 -4.86 -19.94
CA SER A 128 -1.86 -4.63 -18.49
C SER A 128 -1.06 -3.37 -18.17
N LEU A 129 -1.41 -2.74 -17.08
CA LEU A 129 -0.73 -1.60 -16.50
C LEU A 129 -0.27 -1.95 -15.09
N ASP A 130 1.04 -2.02 -14.90
CA ASP A 130 1.63 -2.19 -13.60
C ASP A 130 1.82 -0.84 -12.93
N VAL A 131 1.25 -0.73 -11.75
CA VAL A 131 1.30 0.49 -10.94
C VAL A 131 2.10 0.21 -9.69
N THR A 132 3.21 0.94 -9.53
CA THR A 132 4.04 0.91 -8.33
C THR A 132 4.00 2.28 -7.66
N ILE A 133 3.64 2.33 -6.40
CA ILE A 133 3.50 3.55 -5.62
C ILE A 133 4.42 3.48 -4.41
N PHE A 134 5.32 4.43 -4.29
CA PHE A 134 6.17 4.63 -3.13
C PHE A 134 5.63 5.79 -2.31
N TYR A 135 5.58 5.62 -1.01
CA TYR A 135 5.09 6.65 -0.09
C TYR A 135 5.67 6.49 1.31
N ASN A 136 5.64 7.55 2.09
CA ASN A 136 6.02 7.53 3.49
C ASN A 136 4.80 7.76 4.38
N ILE A 137 4.72 7.06 5.50
CA ILE A 137 3.67 7.26 6.50
C ILE A 137 4.16 8.28 7.52
N LYS A 138 3.38 9.34 7.76
CA LYS A 138 3.67 10.32 8.81
C LYS A 138 3.66 9.64 10.18
N ASN A 139 4.70 9.88 10.98
CA ASN A 139 4.87 9.26 12.31
C ASN A 139 4.97 7.72 12.31
N GLY A 140 5.36 7.13 11.18
CA GLY A 140 5.45 5.69 11.00
C GLY A 140 6.63 5.26 10.12
N LEU A 141 6.43 4.14 9.44
CA LEU A 141 7.44 3.55 8.57
C LEU A 141 7.65 4.40 7.31
N SER A 142 8.91 4.69 6.98
CA SER A 142 9.30 5.28 5.71
C SER A 142 9.44 4.20 4.62
N ASN A 143 9.40 4.62 3.35
CA ASN A 143 9.61 3.78 2.18
C ASN A 143 8.64 2.58 2.08
N GLN A 144 7.35 2.87 2.18
CA GLN A 144 6.33 1.87 1.88
C GLN A 144 6.13 1.75 0.38
N GLU A 145 5.93 0.52 -0.09
CA GLU A 145 5.69 0.21 -1.49
C GLU A 145 4.36 -0.52 -1.66
N LEU A 146 3.57 -0.09 -2.64
CA LEU A 146 2.34 -0.72 -3.05
C LEU A 146 2.39 -1.03 -4.55
N GLN A 147 2.37 -2.32 -4.88
CA GLN A 147 2.31 -2.79 -6.26
C GLN A 147 0.98 -3.47 -6.54
N PHE A 148 0.46 -3.25 -7.74
CA PHE A 148 -0.68 -3.99 -8.28
C PHE A 148 -0.74 -3.82 -9.79
N THR A 149 -1.31 -4.81 -10.45
CA THR A 149 -1.54 -4.82 -11.89
C THR A 149 -3.02 -4.58 -12.19
N VAL A 150 -3.30 -3.79 -13.21
CA VAL A 150 -4.65 -3.55 -13.71
C VAL A 150 -4.73 -4.04 -15.14
N ASP A 151 -5.59 -5.04 -15.37
CA ASP A 151 -5.76 -5.66 -16.66
C ASP A 151 -6.93 -5.07 -17.43
N ARG A 152 -6.76 -4.93 -18.74
CA ARG A 152 -7.83 -4.58 -19.64
C ARG A 152 -8.65 -5.83 -19.95
N VAL A 153 -9.80 -5.95 -19.29
CA VAL A 153 -10.76 -7.02 -19.62
C VAL A 153 -11.51 -6.63 -20.90
N ARG A 154 -11.50 -7.56 -21.86
CA ARG A 154 -12.28 -7.44 -23.10
C ARG A 154 -13.68 -7.97 -22.92
#